data_6c472226278f813b2d1897f760eaa792
#
_entry.id   6c472226278f813b2d1897f760eaa792
#
_cell.length_a   1.000
_cell.length_b   1.000
_cell.length_c   1.000
_cell.angle_alpha   90.00
_cell.angle_beta   90.00
_cell.angle_gamma   90.00
#
_symmetry.space_group_name_H-M   'P 1'
#
loop_
_entity.id
_entity.type
_entity.pdbx_description
1 polymer ?
#
loop_
_entity_poly.entity_id
_entity_poly.type
_entity_poly.pdbx_seq_one_letter_code
_entity_poly.pdbx_strand_id
1 'polypeptide(L)'
;MSRPTTLRASRSTIVLNKVKTFFSKPHNVILLLLGIVLTFTTVAPIVAIVEDTFKIHAGTIDAHLTGQASGYTTVNYTDLFTSRMAKTNLWTPLLNTVLLAVGTCVVSILYGGLFAFLITRTDLAWRKYLSSIFIFPYIMPQWTLAVVWQNLFNSNAVTGTSNGLLAALFGVNMPIWWCKGLFPSLMVLGLHYAPFAYILIGGIFRNMDANLEEAATILDTPKWKTMFRITLPMVKPAILSTILLVFGSAMGSYPVPHYLGLSTLSTKYVSMNSKYTGEASILAIIMMVFGVAIMLLNQLSLRSRKNYTTVTGKSGQISKITLGKTGRVVIALILVILTFFTSIFPIISFAFETFLPNPGDYSFLYTGDASNLTTKWWVTAENVTENGMYGQKGILYNETIWRAFKGTILVSVACALLAGSIGTMIGYAVSKTRRSRWANYVNSVAFLPYLMPSIAVGVAFFILFSTEKLNLFNTYTLLIIVGTVKYIPFASRSSLNSMLQLSGEIEEAAIIQDIPWIKRMTRIIIPIQKSSIISGFLLPFMTCLRELSLFMLLCVQGFILSTTLDYFDEMGLYAFSSGINLILIVTILVCNTLVNKITGASLDKGIGG
;
A
#
# COMPACT_ATOMS: atom_id res chain seq x y z
N MET A 1 -38.04 21.63 61.33
CA MET A 1 -37.43 20.88 60.20
C MET A 1 -36.81 21.88 59.22
N SER A 2 -35.53 22.17 59.36
CA SER A 2 -34.75 23.06 58.48
C SER A 2 -34.37 22.29 57.19
N ARG A 3 -34.77 22.78 56.01
CA ARG A 3 -34.36 22.25 54.71
C ARG A 3 -32.82 22.35 54.56
N PRO A 4 -32.12 21.32 54.12
CA PRO A 4 -30.71 21.41 53.87
C PRO A 4 -30.45 22.39 52.73
N THR A 5 -29.72 23.46 53.03
CA THR A 5 -29.18 24.40 52.02
C THR A 5 -28.20 23.65 51.14
N THR A 6 -28.59 23.26 49.93
CA THR A 6 -27.67 22.75 48.93
C THR A 6 -26.74 23.87 48.51
N LEU A 7 -25.51 23.86 48.99
CA LEU A 7 -24.42 24.72 48.53
C LEU A 7 -24.18 24.48 47.06
N ARG A 8 -24.71 25.36 46.18
CA ARG A 8 -24.39 25.37 44.75
C ARG A 8 -22.90 25.76 44.62
N ALA A 9 -22.04 24.80 44.26
CA ALA A 9 -20.65 25.09 43.95
C ALA A 9 -20.57 26.21 42.90
N SER A 10 -19.63 27.14 43.09
CA SER A 10 -19.38 28.22 42.11
C SER A 10 -19.11 27.64 40.70
N ARG A 11 -19.57 28.33 39.65
CA ARG A 11 -19.28 27.93 38.24
C ARG A 11 -17.77 27.71 38.04
N SER A 12 -16.90 28.50 38.61
CA SER A 12 -15.44 28.35 38.56
C SER A 12 -14.96 27.04 39.20
N THR A 13 -15.52 26.66 40.36
CA THR A 13 -15.20 25.41 41.06
C THR A 13 -15.65 24.19 40.25
N ILE A 14 -16.82 24.28 39.61
CA ILE A 14 -17.32 23.21 38.73
C ILE A 14 -16.41 23.03 37.48
N VAL A 15 -15.98 24.14 36.87
CA VAL A 15 -15.05 24.12 35.73
C VAL A 15 -13.70 23.57 36.15
N LEU A 16 -13.13 24.05 37.27
CA LEU A 16 -11.85 23.57 37.78
C LEU A 16 -11.85 22.07 38.08
N ASN A 17 -12.93 21.57 38.70
CA ASN A 17 -13.09 20.14 38.99
C ASN A 17 -13.24 19.31 37.69
N LYS A 18 -13.96 19.81 36.68
CA LYS A 18 -14.04 19.14 35.37
C LYS A 18 -12.67 19.07 34.69
N VAL A 19 -11.91 20.15 34.68
CA VAL A 19 -10.55 20.18 34.12
C VAL A 19 -9.64 19.24 34.91
N LYS A 20 -9.65 19.24 36.24
CA LYS A 20 -8.88 18.32 37.06
C LYS A 20 -9.23 16.85 36.78
N THR A 21 -10.51 16.54 36.69
CA THR A 21 -11.00 15.18 36.35
C THR A 21 -10.63 14.77 34.93
N PHE A 22 -10.60 15.71 33.98
CA PHE A 22 -10.15 15.45 32.63
C PHE A 22 -8.67 15.05 32.59
N PHE A 23 -7.80 15.83 33.21
CA PHE A 23 -6.36 15.58 33.27
C PHE A 23 -5.94 14.42 34.19
N SER A 24 -6.78 14.01 35.13
CA SER A 24 -6.53 12.82 35.95
C SER A 24 -6.67 11.50 35.17
N LYS A 25 -7.29 11.53 33.99
CA LYS A 25 -7.49 10.34 33.17
C LYS A 25 -6.46 10.29 32.02
N PRO A 26 -5.49 9.35 32.03
CA PRO A 26 -4.41 9.30 31.04
C PRO A 26 -4.90 9.24 29.58
N HIS A 27 -5.99 8.52 29.30
CA HIS A 27 -6.54 8.42 27.96
C HIS A 27 -7.05 9.77 27.40
N ASN A 28 -7.51 10.69 28.27
CA ASN A 28 -7.93 12.02 27.82
C ASN A 28 -6.73 12.90 27.45
N VAL A 29 -5.65 12.81 28.23
CA VAL A 29 -4.40 13.53 27.96
C VAL A 29 -3.78 13.03 26.66
N ILE A 30 -3.73 11.70 26.47
CA ILE A 30 -3.24 11.08 25.24
C ILE A 30 -4.05 11.56 24.03
N LEU A 31 -5.40 11.54 24.10
CA LEU A 31 -6.25 12.02 23.03
C LEU A 31 -6.08 13.51 22.74
N LEU A 32 -5.85 14.33 23.74
CA LEU A 32 -5.62 15.76 23.55
C LEU A 32 -4.29 16.00 22.82
N LEU A 33 -3.19 15.43 23.32
CA LEU A 33 -1.87 15.60 22.74
C LEU A 33 -1.80 15.03 21.32
N LEU A 34 -2.24 13.77 21.14
CA LEU A 34 -2.24 13.14 19.83
C LEU A 34 -3.23 13.81 18.86
N GLY A 35 -4.36 14.30 19.36
CA GLY A 35 -5.31 15.06 18.55
C GLY A 35 -4.70 16.33 17.98
N ILE A 36 -3.94 17.07 18.77
CA ILE A 36 -3.23 18.28 18.31
C ILE A 36 -2.15 17.92 17.27
N VAL A 37 -1.29 16.94 17.60
CA VAL A 37 -0.20 16.52 16.71
C VAL A 37 -0.75 15.99 15.39
N LEU A 38 -1.75 15.08 15.42
CA LEU A 38 -2.34 14.51 14.23
C LEU A 38 -3.11 15.54 13.39
N THR A 39 -3.79 16.50 14.04
CA THR A 39 -4.44 17.58 13.31
C THR A 39 -3.40 18.41 12.55
N PHE A 40 -2.29 18.77 13.20
CA PHE A 40 -1.22 19.49 12.52
C PHE A 40 -0.60 18.65 11.40
N THR A 41 -0.21 17.42 11.65
CA THR A 41 0.50 16.58 10.66
C THR A 41 -0.40 16.05 9.54
N THR A 42 -1.72 16.06 9.70
CA THR A 42 -2.65 15.59 8.67
C THR A 42 -3.40 16.72 7.99
N VAL A 43 -3.92 17.68 8.77
CA VAL A 43 -4.77 18.76 8.22
C VAL A 43 -3.93 19.89 7.64
N ALA A 44 -2.82 20.28 8.29
CA ALA A 44 -1.99 21.37 7.79
C ALA A 44 -1.41 21.11 6.38
N PRO A 45 -0.87 19.90 6.05
CA PRO A 45 -0.45 19.60 4.69
C PRO A 45 -1.60 19.68 3.66
N ILE A 46 -2.83 19.26 4.05
CA ILE A 46 -4.00 19.37 3.16
C ILE A 46 -4.37 20.84 2.92
N VAL A 47 -4.33 21.66 3.95
CA VAL A 47 -4.58 23.11 3.80
C VAL A 47 -3.51 23.76 2.94
N ALA A 48 -2.24 23.37 3.13
CA ALA A 48 -1.12 23.90 2.33
C ALA A 48 -1.29 23.59 0.84
N ILE A 49 -1.69 22.36 0.47
CA ILE A 49 -1.91 22.01 -0.94
C ILE A 49 -3.13 22.72 -1.53
N VAL A 50 -4.20 22.94 -0.74
CA VAL A 50 -5.35 23.72 -1.18
C VAL A 50 -4.95 25.18 -1.41
N GLU A 51 -4.19 25.79 -0.51
CA GLU A 51 -3.66 27.13 -0.68
C GLU A 51 -2.75 27.23 -1.92
N ASP A 52 -1.93 26.22 -2.16
CA ASP A 52 -0.98 26.16 -3.27
C ASP A 52 -1.67 26.20 -4.65
N THR A 53 -2.90 25.67 -4.76
CA THR A 53 -3.67 25.75 -6.02
C THR A 53 -4.04 27.17 -6.43
N PHE A 54 -4.05 28.09 -5.48
CA PHE A 54 -4.35 29.50 -5.72
C PHE A 54 -3.10 30.37 -5.81
N LYS A 55 -1.91 29.86 -5.46
CA LYS A 55 -0.66 30.64 -5.52
C LYS A 55 -0.14 30.77 -6.93
N ILE A 56 0.52 31.91 -7.18
CA ILE A 56 1.34 32.15 -8.36
C ILE A 56 2.78 31.75 -8.03
N HIS A 57 3.35 30.87 -8.83
CA HIS A 57 4.70 30.35 -8.65
C HIS A 57 5.66 31.01 -9.65
N ALA A 58 6.69 31.66 -9.14
CA ALA A 58 7.67 32.34 -9.99
C ALA A 58 8.34 31.35 -10.97
N GLY A 59 8.40 31.73 -12.25
CA GLY A 59 9.02 30.93 -13.31
C GLY A 59 8.14 29.78 -13.85
N THR A 60 6.90 29.67 -13.41
CA THR A 60 5.91 28.70 -13.93
C THR A 60 4.90 29.37 -14.88
N ILE A 61 4.03 28.58 -15.47
CA ILE A 61 3.05 29.05 -16.48
C ILE A 61 2.03 30.02 -15.88
N ASP A 62 1.61 29.79 -14.63
CA ASP A 62 0.70 30.68 -13.91
C ASP A 62 1.28 32.10 -13.78
N ALA A 63 2.59 32.25 -13.53
CA ALA A 63 3.26 33.55 -13.53
C ALA A 63 3.25 34.20 -14.94
N HIS A 64 3.44 33.41 -15.99
CA HIS A 64 3.37 33.90 -17.37
C HIS A 64 1.94 34.31 -17.74
N LEU A 65 0.94 33.54 -17.37
CA LEU A 65 -0.47 33.83 -17.70
C LEU A 65 -1.01 35.07 -16.96
N THR A 66 -0.55 35.30 -15.74
CA THR A 66 -0.99 36.42 -14.90
C THR A 66 -0.12 37.70 -15.07
N GLY A 67 1.09 37.53 -15.61
CA GLY A 67 2.10 38.61 -15.66
C GLY A 67 2.65 38.99 -14.28
N GLN A 68 2.46 38.17 -13.25
CA GLN A 68 2.90 38.42 -11.87
C GLN A 68 3.85 37.32 -11.41
N ALA A 69 4.85 37.66 -10.61
CA ALA A 69 5.81 36.70 -10.06
C ALA A 69 5.35 36.04 -8.75
N SER A 70 4.34 36.61 -8.08
CA SER A 70 3.79 36.10 -6.81
C SER A 70 2.39 36.68 -6.59
N GLY A 71 1.59 36.01 -5.75
CA GLY A 71 0.22 36.39 -5.41
C GLY A 71 -0.74 35.23 -5.44
N TYR A 72 -2.03 35.54 -5.52
CA TYR A 72 -3.09 34.53 -5.61
C TYR A 72 -3.88 34.72 -6.91
N THR A 73 -4.25 33.59 -7.53
CA THR A 73 -4.97 33.56 -8.79
C THR A 73 -5.92 32.34 -8.86
N THR A 74 -6.94 32.43 -9.70
CA THR A 74 -7.79 31.31 -10.10
C THR A 74 -7.45 30.77 -11.49
N VAL A 75 -6.44 31.32 -12.14
CA VAL A 75 -6.02 30.96 -13.51
C VAL A 75 -5.66 29.47 -13.59
N ASN A 76 -5.03 28.91 -12.55
CA ASN A 76 -4.70 27.47 -12.49
C ASN A 76 -5.94 26.57 -12.74
N TYR A 77 -7.09 26.95 -12.19
CA TYR A 77 -8.35 26.22 -12.42
C TYR A 77 -8.88 26.43 -13.84
N THR A 78 -8.93 27.68 -14.31
CA THR A 78 -9.43 27.97 -15.65
C THR A 78 -8.56 27.34 -16.72
N ASP A 79 -7.23 27.38 -16.56
CA ASP A 79 -6.32 26.76 -17.53
C ASP A 79 -6.43 25.24 -17.52
N LEU A 80 -6.38 24.61 -16.36
CA LEU A 80 -6.49 23.14 -16.24
C LEU A 80 -7.80 22.59 -16.83
N PHE A 81 -8.94 23.28 -16.64
CA PHE A 81 -10.26 22.75 -17.05
C PHE A 81 -10.69 23.16 -18.45
N THR A 82 -10.25 24.33 -18.97
CA THR A 82 -10.79 24.92 -20.19
C THR A 82 -9.76 25.16 -21.30
N SER A 83 -8.45 25.07 -21.01
CA SER A 83 -7.43 25.29 -22.02
C SER A 83 -7.40 24.19 -23.09
N ARG A 84 -6.71 24.44 -24.19
CA ARG A 84 -6.43 23.40 -25.21
C ARG A 84 -5.70 22.19 -24.64
N MET A 85 -4.92 22.39 -23.58
CA MET A 85 -4.16 21.33 -22.87
C MET A 85 -5.01 20.57 -21.86
N ALA A 86 -6.22 21.02 -21.51
CA ALA A 86 -7.11 20.38 -20.53
C ALA A 86 -7.36 18.89 -20.85
N LYS A 87 -7.51 18.54 -22.14
CA LYS A 87 -7.66 17.15 -22.57
C LYS A 87 -6.46 16.30 -22.17
N THR A 88 -5.23 16.79 -22.40
CA THR A 88 -3.98 16.06 -22.16
C THR A 88 -3.55 16.11 -20.69
N ASN A 89 -3.83 17.21 -19.99
CA ASN A 89 -3.38 17.43 -18.63
C ASN A 89 -4.36 16.90 -17.57
N LEU A 90 -5.66 16.87 -17.87
CA LEU A 90 -6.70 16.46 -16.93
C LEU A 90 -7.55 15.30 -17.43
N TRP A 91 -8.29 15.48 -18.56
CA TRP A 91 -9.38 14.57 -18.93
C TRP A 91 -8.88 13.18 -19.34
N THR A 92 -7.82 13.09 -20.16
CA THR A 92 -7.23 11.80 -20.54
C THR A 92 -6.57 11.09 -19.36
N PRO A 93 -5.73 11.74 -18.52
CA PRO A 93 -5.21 11.13 -17.29
C PRO A 93 -6.29 10.69 -16.31
N LEU A 94 -7.37 11.46 -16.16
CA LEU A 94 -8.50 11.10 -15.30
C LEU A 94 -9.20 9.83 -15.80
N LEU A 95 -9.53 9.79 -17.09
CA LEU A 95 -10.16 8.61 -17.70
C LEU A 95 -9.26 7.37 -17.57
N ASN A 96 -7.97 7.52 -17.88
CA ASN A 96 -7.00 6.43 -17.75
C ASN A 96 -6.89 5.94 -16.30
N THR A 97 -6.91 6.84 -15.32
CA THR A 97 -6.87 6.50 -13.88
C THR A 97 -8.09 5.66 -13.49
N VAL A 98 -9.28 6.05 -13.93
CA VAL A 98 -10.52 5.32 -13.64
C VAL A 98 -10.53 3.96 -14.36
N LEU A 99 -10.17 3.92 -15.65
CA LEU A 99 -10.10 2.67 -16.43
C LEU A 99 -9.06 1.71 -15.86
N LEU A 100 -7.90 2.22 -15.44
CA LEU A 100 -6.86 1.44 -14.76
C LEU A 100 -7.41 0.83 -13.46
N ALA A 101 -8.07 1.63 -12.61
CA ALA A 101 -8.60 1.16 -11.35
C ALA A 101 -9.71 0.11 -11.53
N VAL A 102 -10.64 0.32 -12.48
CA VAL A 102 -11.69 -0.64 -12.81
C VAL A 102 -11.09 -1.93 -13.37
N GLY A 103 -10.19 -1.83 -14.34
CA GLY A 103 -9.55 -3.00 -14.96
C GLY A 103 -8.73 -3.81 -13.95
N THR A 104 -7.99 -3.13 -13.06
CA THR A 104 -7.28 -3.77 -11.94
C THR A 104 -8.24 -4.54 -11.03
N CYS A 105 -9.39 -3.98 -10.68
CA CYS A 105 -10.41 -4.67 -9.88
C CYS A 105 -10.91 -5.93 -10.59
N VAL A 106 -11.20 -5.84 -11.87
CA VAL A 106 -11.68 -7.00 -12.65
C VAL A 106 -10.64 -8.12 -12.63
N VAL A 107 -9.39 -7.82 -12.99
CA VAL A 107 -8.31 -8.83 -13.03
C VAL A 107 -8.03 -9.40 -11.64
N SER A 108 -7.91 -8.56 -10.61
CA SER A 108 -7.60 -9.03 -9.26
C SER A 108 -8.70 -9.91 -8.66
N ILE A 109 -9.97 -9.60 -8.92
CA ILE A 109 -11.10 -10.39 -8.41
C ILE A 109 -11.25 -11.68 -9.20
N LEU A 110 -11.12 -11.63 -10.51
CA LEU A 110 -11.20 -12.85 -11.34
C LEU A 110 -10.07 -13.82 -10.97
N TYR A 111 -8.84 -13.37 -10.97
CA TYR A 111 -7.69 -14.24 -10.68
C TYR A 111 -7.60 -14.60 -9.20
N GLY A 112 -7.64 -13.61 -8.29
CA GLY A 112 -7.55 -13.84 -6.84
C GLY A 112 -8.79 -14.52 -6.27
N GLY A 113 -9.99 -14.19 -6.74
CA GLY A 113 -11.24 -14.83 -6.34
C GLY A 113 -11.36 -16.27 -6.82
N LEU A 114 -10.97 -16.56 -8.07
CA LEU A 114 -10.89 -17.92 -8.59
C LEU A 114 -9.87 -18.75 -7.80
N PHE A 115 -8.70 -18.18 -7.53
CA PHE A 115 -7.67 -18.82 -6.73
C PHE A 115 -8.17 -19.10 -5.30
N ALA A 116 -8.87 -18.14 -4.67
CA ALA A 116 -9.50 -18.31 -3.36
C ALA A 116 -10.50 -19.46 -3.36
N PHE A 117 -11.35 -19.54 -4.37
CA PHE A 117 -12.32 -20.63 -4.51
C PHE A 117 -11.62 -21.99 -4.65
N LEU A 118 -10.65 -22.12 -5.57
CA LEU A 118 -9.95 -23.37 -5.83
C LEU A 118 -9.18 -23.87 -4.61
N ILE A 119 -8.47 -23.00 -3.89
CA ILE A 119 -7.68 -23.37 -2.71
C ILE A 119 -8.57 -23.76 -1.52
N THR A 120 -9.68 -23.06 -1.31
CA THR A 120 -10.49 -23.24 -0.09
C THR A 120 -11.62 -24.25 -0.25
N ARG A 121 -12.22 -24.34 -1.46
CA ARG A 121 -13.46 -25.07 -1.72
C ARG A 121 -13.28 -26.33 -2.55
N THR A 122 -12.05 -26.66 -2.99
CA THR A 122 -11.79 -27.86 -3.76
C THR A 122 -10.71 -28.74 -3.12
N ASP A 123 -10.58 -29.97 -3.62
CA ASP A 123 -9.54 -30.92 -3.23
C ASP A 123 -8.25 -30.78 -4.05
N LEU A 124 -7.92 -29.54 -4.48
CA LEU A 124 -6.79 -29.21 -5.33
C LEU A 124 -5.46 -29.78 -4.81
N ALA A 125 -4.63 -30.32 -5.72
CA ALA A 125 -3.29 -30.78 -5.36
C ALA A 125 -2.38 -29.59 -4.99
N TRP A 126 -1.39 -29.82 -4.11
CA TRP A 126 -0.37 -28.86 -3.68
C TRP A 126 -0.90 -27.51 -3.15
N ARG A 127 -2.17 -27.43 -2.76
CA ARG A 127 -2.84 -26.20 -2.30
C ARG A 127 -2.07 -25.44 -1.21
N LYS A 128 -1.39 -26.15 -0.29
CA LYS A 128 -0.62 -25.55 0.80
C LYS A 128 0.58 -24.74 0.27
N TYR A 129 1.30 -25.28 -0.70
CA TYR A 129 2.45 -24.59 -1.32
C TYR A 129 1.99 -23.45 -2.22
N LEU A 130 0.96 -23.71 -3.04
CA LEU A 130 0.37 -22.70 -3.91
C LEU A 130 -0.12 -21.48 -3.12
N SER A 131 -0.84 -21.68 -2.01
CA SER A 131 -1.34 -20.57 -1.19
C SER A 131 -0.22 -19.69 -0.62
N SER A 132 0.89 -20.30 -0.21
CA SER A 132 2.02 -19.56 0.36
C SER A 132 2.79 -18.75 -0.70
N ILE A 133 3.01 -19.35 -1.88
CA ILE A 133 3.77 -18.68 -2.96
C ILE A 133 2.92 -17.61 -3.65
N PHE A 134 1.61 -17.81 -3.77
CA PHE A 134 0.68 -16.87 -4.41
C PHE A 134 0.65 -15.47 -3.75
N ILE A 135 1.09 -15.34 -2.51
CA ILE A 135 1.10 -14.07 -1.79
C ILE A 135 2.29 -13.19 -2.18
N PHE A 136 3.34 -13.76 -2.76
CA PHE A 136 4.59 -13.04 -3.06
C PHE A 136 4.41 -11.78 -3.92
N PRO A 137 3.59 -11.76 -4.99
CA PRO A 137 3.36 -10.54 -5.77
C PRO A 137 2.89 -9.36 -4.94
N TYR A 138 2.05 -9.61 -3.94
CA TYR A 138 1.55 -8.56 -3.04
C TYR A 138 2.60 -8.10 -2.01
N ILE A 139 3.53 -8.99 -1.66
CA ILE A 139 4.64 -8.66 -0.74
C ILE A 139 5.70 -7.83 -1.45
N MET A 140 5.98 -8.10 -2.73
CA MET A 140 6.94 -7.37 -3.55
C MET A 140 6.47 -5.93 -3.83
N PRO A 141 7.38 -5.00 -4.15
CA PRO A 141 7.01 -3.68 -4.66
C PRO A 141 6.14 -3.76 -5.93
N GLN A 142 5.25 -2.79 -6.12
CA GLN A 142 4.32 -2.79 -7.27
C GLN A 142 5.03 -2.76 -8.62
N TRP A 143 6.12 -2.01 -8.74
CA TRP A 143 6.89 -1.86 -9.99
C TRP A 143 7.62 -3.12 -10.40
N THR A 144 7.91 -4.03 -9.48
CA THR A 144 8.61 -5.28 -9.77
C THR A 144 7.98 -6.04 -10.95
N LEU A 145 6.64 -6.23 -10.92
CA LEU A 145 5.93 -6.89 -12.00
C LEU A 145 5.89 -6.03 -13.28
N ALA A 146 5.94 -4.70 -13.18
CA ALA A 146 5.98 -3.83 -14.35
C ALA A 146 7.30 -3.97 -15.11
N VAL A 147 8.43 -3.95 -14.39
CA VAL A 147 9.74 -4.17 -15.00
C VAL A 147 9.85 -5.59 -15.57
N VAL A 148 9.36 -6.60 -14.85
CA VAL A 148 9.31 -7.98 -15.37
C VAL A 148 8.44 -8.09 -16.63
N TRP A 149 7.33 -7.36 -16.70
CA TRP A 149 6.52 -7.29 -17.91
C TRP A 149 7.31 -6.72 -19.08
N GLN A 150 8.10 -5.67 -18.86
CA GLN A 150 9.00 -5.11 -19.87
C GLN A 150 10.08 -6.11 -20.27
N ASN A 151 10.75 -6.76 -19.33
CA ASN A 151 11.77 -7.77 -19.59
C ASN A 151 11.26 -8.98 -20.37
N LEU A 152 9.95 -9.28 -20.28
CA LEU A 152 9.32 -10.33 -21.09
C LEU A 152 8.92 -9.87 -22.49
N PHE A 153 8.24 -8.72 -22.58
CA PHE A 153 7.42 -8.37 -23.75
C PHE A 153 7.96 -7.19 -24.58
N ASN A 154 8.93 -6.41 -24.08
CA ASN A 154 9.48 -5.31 -24.86
C ASN A 154 10.17 -5.81 -26.13
N SER A 155 10.23 -4.94 -27.11
CA SER A 155 10.93 -5.17 -28.37
C SER A 155 11.51 -3.86 -28.89
N ASN A 156 12.76 -3.84 -29.27
CA ASN A 156 13.40 -2.66 -29.85
C ASN A 156 12.62 -2.16 -31.09
N ALA A 157 12.13 -3.08 -31.92
CA ALA A 157 11.35 -2.74 -33.10
C ALA A 157 10.01 -2.02 -32.79
N VAL A 158 9.43 -2.23 -31.62
CA VAL A 158 8.09 -1.71 -31.23
C VAL A 158 8.17 -0.58 -30.22
N THR A 159 9.02 -0.72 -29.20
CA THR A 159 9.11 0.23 -28.09
C THR A 159 10.31 1.16 -28.17
N GLY A 160 11.28 0.88 -29.02
CA GLY A 160 12.55 1.61 -29.13
C GLY A 160 13.49 1.39 -27.92
N THR A 161 13.18 0.41 -27.06
CA THR A 161 14.00 0.02 -25.90
C THR A 161 14.69 -1.31 -26.15
N SER A 162 15.41 -1.86 -25.16
CA SER A 162 16.02 -3.19 -25.25
C SER A 162 14.99 -4.28 -25.54
N ASN A 163 15.43 -5.36 -26.19
CA ASN A 163 14.58 -6.52 -26.42
C ASN A 163 14.27 -7.24 -25.11
N GLY A 164 13.01 -7.58 -24.91
CA GLY A 164 12.60 -8.52 -23.88
C GLY A 164 12.83 -9.96 -24.32
N LEU A 165 12.61 -10.89 -23.41
CA LEU A 165 12.88 -12.32 -23.59
C LEU A 165 12.18 -12.92 -24.81
N LEU A 166 10.91 -12.57 -25.06
CA LEU A 166 10.16 -13.11 -26.22
C LEU A 166 10.71 -12.61 -27.56
N ALA A 167 11.05 -11.34 -27.65
CA ALA A 167 11.63 -10.76 -28.86
C ALA A 167 13.05 -11.32 -29.12
N ALA A 168 13.85 -11.46 -28.05
CA ALA A 168 15.22 -11.94 -28.17
C ALA A 168 15.30 -13.43 -28.52
N LEU A 169 14.45 -14.29 -27.91
CA LEU A 169 14.54 -15.75 -28.12
C LEU A 169 13.74 -16.25 -29.33
N PHE A 170 12.56 -15.68 -29.55
CA PHE A 170 11.60 -16.19 -30.55
C PHE A 170 11.35 -15.23 -31.70
N GLY A 171 11.98 -14.05 -31.70
CA GLY A 171 11.70 -13.01 -32.70
C GLY A 171 10.27 -12.47 -32.65
N VAL A 172 9.53 -12.74 -31.58
CA VAL A 172 8.11 -12.35 -31.44
C VAL A 172 8.01 -10.93 -30.94
N ASN A 173 7.56 -10.03 -31.81
CA ASN A 173 7.33 -8.63 -31.46
C ASN A 173 5.87 -8.42 -31.06
N MET A 174 5.62 -8.23 -29.76
CA MET A 174 4.28 -7.91 -29.28
C MET A 174 3.86 -6.50 -29.71
N PRO A 175 2.56 -6.26 -29.98
CA PRO A 175 2.09 -4.93 -30.38
C PRO A 175 2.26 -3.93 -29.22
N ILE A 176 2.36 -2.63 -29.57
CA ILE A 176 2.64 -1.55 -28.62
C ILE A 176 1.66 -1.52 -27.43
N TRP A 177 0.38 -1.80 -27.67
CA TRP A 177 -0.65 -1.79 -26.62
C TRP A 177 -0.49 -2.94 -25.60
N TRP A 178 0.26 -3.99 -25.96
CA TRP A 178 0.66 -5.07 -25.04
C TRP A 178 1.88 -4.68 -24.20
N CYS A 179 2.84 -3.96 -24.81
CA CYS A 179 4.10 -3.58 -24.15
C CYS A 179 3.93 -2.38 -23.23
N LYS A 180 3.16 -1.36 -23.65
CA LYS A 180 3.00 -0.08 -22.95
C LYS A 180 1.54 0.36 -22.89
N GLY A 181 1.20 1.18 -21.89
CA GLY A 181 -0.11 1.82 -21.75
C GLY A 181 -1.07 1.11 -20.79
N LEU A 182 -2.36 1.22 -21.08
CA LEU A 182 -3.44 0.81 -20.16
C LEU A 182 -3.46 -0.70 -19.93
N PHE A 183 -3.37 -1.51 -20.98
CA PHE A 183 -3.50 -2.97 -20.88
C PHE A 183 -2.43 -3.59 -19.95
N PRO A 184 -1.12 -3.40 -20.17
CA PRO A 184 -0.11 -3.96 -19.27
C PRO A 184 -0.22 -3.40 -17.86
N SER A 185 -0.56 -2.11 -17.70
CA SER A 185 -0.71 -1.48 -16.38
C SER A 185 -1.83 -2.13 -15.55
N LEU A 186 -3.00 -2.37 -16.15
CA LEU A 186 -4.10 -3.04 -15.45
C LEU A 186 -3.83 -4.52 -15.18
N MET A 187 -3.12 -5.22 -16.08
CA MET A 187 -2.72 -6.61 -15.87
C MET A 187 -1.72 -6.72 -14.71
N VAL A 188 -0.67 -5.92 -14.74
CA VAL A 188 0.36 -5.89 -13.69
C VAL A 188 -0.23 -5.56 -12.32
N LEU A 189 -1.02 -4.49 -12.21
CA LEU A 189 -1.67 -4.14 -10.93
C LEU A 189 -2.71 -5.19 -10.51
N GLY A 190 -3.45 -5.76 -11.46
CA GLY A 190 -4.41 -6.82 -11.19
C GLY A 190 -3.76 -8.08 -10.61
N LEU A 191 -2.63 -8.49 -11.19
CA LEU A 191 -1.82 -9.61 -10.69
C LEU A 191 -1.19 -9.29 -9.33
N HIS A 192 -0.72 -8.06 -9.13
CA HIS A 192 -0.16 -7.61 -7.83
C HIS A 192 -1.21 -7.63 -6.72
N TYR A 193 -2.45 -7.20 -6.99
CA TYR A 193 -3.54 -7.18 -5.99
C TYR A 193 -4.36 -8.48 -5.94
N ALA A 194 -4.16 -9.45 -6.83
CA ALA A 194 -4.84 -10.73 -6.80
C ALA A 194 -4.67 -11.50 -5.47
N PRO A 195 -3.46 -11.53 -4.84
CA PRO A 195 -3.31 -12.14 -3.52
C PRO A 195 -4.10 -11.44 -2.43
N PHE A 196 -4.27 -10.13 -2.51
CA PHE A 196 -5.11 -9.38 -1.57
C PHE A 196 -6.59 -9.77 -1.72
N ALA A 197 -7.08 -9.90 -2.95
CA ALA A 197 -8.41 -10.43 -3.24
C ALA A 197 -8.56 -11.87 -2.70
N TYR A 198 -7.55 -12.72 -2.90
CA TYR A 198 -7.49 -14.08 -2.36
C TYR A 198 -7.64 -14.11 -0.83
N ILE A 199 -6.93 -13.25 -0.11
CA ILE A 199 -6.97 -13.20 1.36
C ILE A 199 -8.38 -12.82 1.84
N LEU A 200 -8.97 -11.76 1.29
CA LEU A 200 -10.28 -11.26 1.72
C LEU A 200 -11.43 -12.21 1.36
N ILE A 201 -11.48 -12.68 0.13
CA ILE A 201 -12.53 -13.57 -0.38
C ILE A 201 -12.35 -14.97 0.23
N GLY A 202 -11.13 -15.49 0.27
CA GLY A 202 -10.79 -16.77 0.84
C GLY A 202 -11.05 -16.86 2.36
N GLY A 203 -10.94 -15.73 3.07
CA GLY A 203 -11.33 -15.63 4.48
C GLY A 203 -12.80 -15.94 4.69
N ILE A 204 -13.70 -15.42 3.85
CA ILE A 204 -15.13 -15.75 3.91
C ILE A 204 -15.37 -17.19 3.53
N PHE A 205 -14.75 -17.70 2.44
CA PHE A 205 -14.91 -19.09 2.03
C PHE A 205 -14.50 -20.09 3.12
N ARG A 206 -13.45 -19.78 3.91
CA ARG A 206 -12.98 -20.63 5.03
C ARG A 206 -13.94 -20.65 6.22
N ASN A 207 -14.67 -19.55 6.44
CA ASN A 207 -15.59 -19.40 7.58
C ASN A 207 -17.07 -19.64 7.20
N MET A 208 -17.34 -20.03 5.97
CA MET A 208 -18.70 -20.28 5.48
C MET A 208 -19.20 -21.64 5.98
N ASP A 209 -20.42 -21.68 6.52
CA ASP A 209 -21.07 -22.88 7.00
C ASP A 209 -21.44 -23.83 5.83
N ALA A 210 -20.98 -25.07 5.89
CA ALA A 210 -21.29 -26.09 4.88
C ALA A 210 -22.76 -26.50 4.88
N ASN A 211 -23.47 -26.35 6.01
CA ASN A 211 -24.86 -26.79 6.17
C ASN A 211 -25.78 -26.24 5.09
N LEU A 212 -25.56 -25.00 4.64
CA LEU A 212 -26.39 -24.39 3.58
C LEU A 212 -26.20 -25.05 2.22
N GLU A 213 -24.97 -25.49 1.90
CA GLU A 213 -24.67 -26.19 0.65
C GLU A 213 -25.08 -27.65 0.71
N GLU A 214 -24.93 -28.28 1.89
CA GLU A 214 -25.40 -29.65 2.16
C GLU A 214 -26.94 -29.72 2.06
N ALA A 215 -27.67 -28.76 2.63
CA ALA A 215 -29.11 -28.65 2.47
C ALA A 215 -29.53 -28.51 1.01
N ALA A 216 -28.79 -27.69 0.23
CA ALA A 216 -29.03 -27.58 -1.20
C ALA A 216 -28.76 -28.89 -1.96
N THR A 217 -27.75 -29.66 -1.52
CA THR A 217 -27.41 -30.96 -2.11
C THR A 217 -28.48 -32.02 -1.76
N ILE A 218 -29.01 -31.99 -0.53
CA ILE A 218 -30.11 -32.87 -0.11
C ILE A 218 -31.38 -32.58 -0.93
N LEU A 219 -31.59 -31.33 -1.32
CA LEU A 219 -32.69 -30.87 -2.18
C LEU A 219 -32.41 -31.06 -3.70
N ASP A 220 -31.38 -31.87 -4.02
CA ASP A 220 -30.97 -32.19 -5.38
C ASP A 220 -30.72 -30.95 -6.28
N THR A 221 -30.28 -29.84 -5.66
CA THR A 221 -29.99 -28.58 -6.39
C THR A 221 -28.67 -28.71 -7.16
N PRO A 222 -28.62 -28.40 -8.46
CA PRO A 222 -27.39 -28.45 -9.27
C PRO A 222 -26.31 -27.57 -8.67
N LYS A 223 -25.05 -28.03 -8.66
CA LYS A 223 -23.89 -27.33 -8.06
C LYS A 223 -23.72 -25.88 -8.54
N TRP A 224 -23.99 -25.62 -9.84
CA TRP A 224 -23.93 -24.25 -10.38
C TRP A 224 -25.02 -23.32 -9.79
N LYS A 225 -26.24 -23.84 -9.53
CA LYS A 225 -27.29 -23.04 -8.84
C LYS A 225 -26.92 -22.75 -7.39
N THR A 226 -26.39 -23.75 -6.67
CA THR A 226 -25.86 -23.56 -5.31
C THR A 226 -24.78 -22.48 -5.29
N MET A 227 -23.85 -22.52 -6.26
CA MET A 227 -22.78 -21.52 -6.37
C MET A 227 -23.34 -20.09 -6.58
N PHE A 228 -24.25 -19.89 -7.54
CA PHE A 228 -24.78 -18.55 -7.84
C PHE A 228 -25.84 -18.05 -6.86
N ARG A 229 -26.61 -18.93 -6.23
CA ARG A 229 -27.73 -18.55 -5.33
C ARG A 229 -27.37 -18.56 -3.86
N ILE A 230 -26.32 -19.32 -3.43
CA ILE A 230 -25.93 -19.44 -2.04
C ILE A 230 -24.49 -18.94 -1.86
N THR A 231 -23.52 -19.58 -2.50
CA THR A 231 -22.10 -19.34 -2.25
C THR A 231 -21.68 -17.92 -2.65
N LEU A 232 -21.98 -17.50 -3.87
CA LEU A 232 -21.59 -16.16 -4.38
C LEU A 232 -22.27 -15.00 -3.64
N PRO A 233 -23.58 -15.03 -3.31
CA PRO A 233 -24.21 -13.99 -2.48
C PRO A 233 -23.59 -13.85 -1.09
N MET A 234 -23.16 -14.94 -0.47
CA MET A 234 -22.51 -14.89 0.85
C MET A 234 -21.12 -14.21 0.79
N VAL A 235 -20.43 -14.35 -0.33
CA VAL A 235 -19.11 -13.73 -0.55
C VAL A 235 -19.21 -12.29 -1.09
N LYS A 236 -20.38 -11.88 -1.59
CA LYS A 236 -20.61 -10.53 -2.14
C LYS A 236 -20.07 -9.39 -1.26
N PRO A 237 -20.22 -9.39 0.09
CA PRO A 237 -19.66 -8.32 0.92
C PRO A 237 -18.12 -8.26 0.90
N ALA A 238 -17.44 -9.42 0.78
CA ALA A 238 -15.98 -9.46 0.65
C ALA A 238 -15.54 -8.96 -0.72
N ILE A 239 -16.23 -9.37 -1.78
CA ILE A 239 -15.99 -8.89 -3.15
C ILE A 239 -16.14 -7.37 -3.20
N LEU A 240 -17.21 -6.80 -2.65
CA LEU A 240 -17.44 -5.36 -2.63
C LEU A 240 -16.34 -4.60 -1.86
N SER A 241 -15.94 -5.13 -0.69
CA SER A 241 -14.81 -4.54 0.06
C SER A 241 -13.50 -4.63 -0.72
N THR A 242 -13.26 -5.75 -1.41
CA THR A 242 -12.08 -5.92 -2.26
C THR A 242 -12.07 -4.92 -3.41
N ILE A 243 -13.21 -4.75 -4.11
CA ILE A 243 -13.37 -3.74 -5.17
C ILE A 243 -12.96 -2.35 -4.65
N LEU A 244 -13.54 -1.91 -3.55
CA LEU A 244 -13.30 -0.56 -3.03
C LEU A 244 -11.84 -0.34 -2.61
N LEU A 245 -11.22 -1.33 -1.97
CA LEU A 245 -9.83 -1.22 -1.52
C LEU A 245 -8.84 -1.31 -2.69
N VAL A 246 -9.05 -2.24 -3.62
CA VAL A 246 -8.21 -2.39 -4.82
C VAL A 246 -8.35 -1.18 -5.73
N PHE A 247 -9.57 -0.69 -5.96
CA PHE A 247 -9.83 0.51 -6.75
C PHE A 247 -9.07 1.72 -6.19
N GLY A 248 -9.18 1.97 -4.89
CA GLY A 248 -8.48 3.09 -4.25
C GLY A 248 -6.97 2.97 -4.35
N SER A 249 -6.43 1.77 -4.17
CA SER A 249 -4.99 1.51 -4.26
C SER A 249 -4.47 1.64 -5.69
N ALA A 250 -5.20 1.11 -6.67
CA ALA A 250 -4.82 1.19 -8.09
C ALA A 250 -4.89 2.62 -8.63
N MET A 251 -5.94 3.37 -8.25
CA MET A 251 -6.11 4.77 -8.64
C MET A 251 -4.96 5.66 -8.16
N GLY A 252 -4.43 5.37 -6.97
CA GLY A 252 -3.31 6.11 -6.39
C GLY A 252 -1.92 5.59 -6.78
N SER A 253 -1.84 4.56 -7.60
CA SER A 253 -0.55 3.99 -8.01
C SER A 253 0.17 4.93 -8.97
N TYR A 254 1.44 5.24 -8.67
CA TYR A 254 2.36 5.96 -9.54
C TYR A 254 3.32 5.00 -10.28
N PRO A 255 4.00 4.05 -9.60
CA PRO A 255 5.13 3.36 -10.22
C PRO A 255 4.74 2.55 -11.46
N VAL A 256 3.66 1.77 -11.40
CA VAL A 256 3.27 0.89 -12.53
C VAL A 256 2.87 1.69 -13.77
N PRO A 257 2.00 2.70 -13.70
CA PRO A 257 1.74 3.59 -14.82
C PRO A 257 2.98 4.31 -15.35
N HIS A 258 3.91 4.70 -14.47
CA HIS A 258 5.16 5.35 -14.86
C HIS A 258 6.03 4.43 -15.70
N TYR A 259 6.39 3.24 -15.21
CA TYR A 259 7.22 2.27 -15.93
C TYR A 259 6.59 1.79 -17.24
N LEU A 260 5.26 1.67 -17.28
CA LEU A 260 4.55 1.20 -18.48
C LEU A 260 4.04 2.34 -19.38
N GLY A 261 4.45 3.58 -19.13
CA GLY A 261 4.17 4.73 -20.00
C GLY A 261 2.70 5.12 -20.10
N LEU A 262 1.90 4.89 -19.04
CA LEU A 262 0.49 5.29 -18.99
C LEU A 262 0.34 6.65 -18.31
N SER A 263 -0.24 7.62 -19.01
CA SER A 263 -0.59 8.91 -18.43
C SER A 263 -1.82 8.77 -17.52
N THR A 264 -1.60 8.85 -16.21
CA THR A 264 -2.61 8.87 -15.14
C THR A 264 -2.52 10.17 -14.35
N LEU A 265 -3.45 10.45 -13.44
CA LEU A 265 -3.36 11.65 -12.59
C LEU A 265 -2.06 11.68 -11.78
N SER A 266 -1.60 10.53 -11.26
CA SER A 266 -0.36 10.44 -10.48
C SER A 266 0.90 10.70 -11.32
N THR A 267 1.01 10.11 -12.52
CA THR A 267 2.15 10.34 -13.42
C THR A 267 2.14 11.74 -14.00
N LYS A 268 0.93 12.26 -14.28
CA LYS A 268 0.77 13.63 -14.80
C LYS A 268 1.14 14.66 -13.74
N TYR A 269 0.76 14.45 -12.48
CA TYR A 269 1.21 15.29 -11.39
C TYR A 269 2.73 15.46 -11.40
N VAL A 270 3.48 14.35 -11.40
CA VAL A 270 4.95 14.39 -11.37
C VAL A 270 5.52 15.13 -12.57
N SER A 271 5.01 14.88 -13.77
CA SER A 271 5.49 15.54 -15.00
C SER A 271 5.16 17.03 -15.08
N MET A 272 4.11 17.48 -14.40
CA MET A 272 3.66 18.88 -14.39
C MET A 272 4.26 19.71 -13.27
N ASN A 273 4.68 19.08 -12.17
CA ASN A 273 5.06 19.76 -10.93
C ASN A 273 6.13 20.85 -11.09
N SER A 274 7.02 20.76 -12.08
CA SER A 274 8.08 21.75 -12.31
C SER A 274 7.64 22.98 -13.09
N LYS A 275 6.62 22.86 -13.96
CA LYS A 275 6.21 23.95 -14.88
C LYS A 275 4.78 24.45 -14.63
N TYR A 276 3.93 23.59 -14.06
CA TYR A 276 2.50 23.80 -13.84
C TYR A 276 2.16 23.48 -12.37
N THR A 277 2.90 24.05 -11.43
CA THR A 277 2.84 23.68 -10.00
C THR A 277 1.43 23.81 -9.43
N GLY A 278 0.75 24.94 -9.66
CA GLY A 278 -0.62 25.15 -9.17
C GLY A 278 -1.64 24.17 -9.77
N GLU A 279 -1.55 23.91 -11.09
CA GLU A 279 -2.40 22.89 -11.74
C GLU A 279 -2.11 21.47 -11.24
N ALA A 280 -0.84 21.13 -11.04
CA ALA A 280 -0.46 19.85 -10.47
C ALA A 280 -1.06 19.68 -9.06
N SER A 281 -1.05 20.71 -8.24
CA SER A 281 -1.69 20.69 -6.90
C SER A 281 -3.21 20.44 -6.99
N ILE A 282 -3.88 20.94 -8.04
CA ILE A 282 -5.30 20.61 -8.31
C ILE A 282 -5.47 19.10 -8.62
N LEU A 283 -4.59 18.50 -9.42
CA LEU A 283 -4.64 17.04 -9.68
C LEU A 283 -4.50 16.24 -8.40
N ALA A 284 -3.63 16.65 -7.48
CA ALA A 284 -3.48 15.99 -6.19
C ALA A 284 -4.76 16.11 -5.33
N ILE A 285 -5.42 17.28 -5.32
CA ILE A 285 -6.72 17.44 -4.64
C ILE A 285 -7.78 16.53 -5.26
N ILE A 286 -7.86 16.45 -6.58
CA ILE A 286 -8.79 15.54 -7.25
C ILE A 286 -8.56 14.09 -6.80
N MET A 287 -7.30 13.63 -6.74
CA MET A 287 -6.96 12.30 -6.23
C MET A 287 -7.37 12.11 -4.77
N MET A 288 -7.18 13.13 -3.91
CA MET A 288 -7.62 13.10 -2.50
C MET A 288 -9.13 12.98 -2.36
N VAL A 289 -9.90 13.73 -3.15
CA VAL A 289 -11.37 13.68 -3.16
C VAL A 289 -11.85 12.28 -3.55
N PHE A 290 -11.27 11.66 -4.57
CA PHE A 290 -11.57 10.28 -4.93
C PHE A 290 -11.26 9.31 -3.78
N GLY A 291 -10.10 9.44 -3.13
CA GLY A 291 -9.73 8.61 -1.98
C GLY A 291 -10.75 8.69 -0.84
N VAL A 292 -11.19 9.91 -0.49
CA VAL A 292 -12.22 10.15 0.53
C VAL A 292 -13.57 9.58 0.10
N ALA A 293 -13.97 9.76 -1.16
CA ALA A 293 -15.22 9.22 -1.70
C ALA A 293 -15.27 7.69 -1.62
N ILE A 294 -14.18 7.02 -2.01
CA ILE A 294 -14.06 5.55 -1.91
C ILE A 294 -14.17 5.08 -0.47
N MET A 295 -13.54 5.80 0.47
CA MET A 295 -13.68 5.49 1.89
C MET A 295 -15.13 5.59 2.37
N LEU A 296 -15.80 6.67 2.05
CA LEU A 296 -17.21 6.87 2.44
C LEU A 296 -18.08 5.74 1.89
N LEU A 297 -17.87 5.36 0.63
CA LEU A 297 -18.56 4.23 0.01
C LEU A 297 -18.25 2.91 0.74
N ASN A 298 -16.98 2.68 1.13
CA ASN A 298 -16.61 1.49 1.90
C ASN A 298 -17.26 1.46 3.29
N GLN A 299 -17.30 2.59 3.99
CA GLN A 299 -17.96 2.69 5.29
C GLN A 299 -19.48 2.46 5.18
N LEU A 300 -20.14 3.00 4.17
CA LEU A 300 -21.56 2.79 3.91
C LEU A 300 -21.84 1.31 3.60
N SER A 301 -20.99 0.69 2.77
CA SER A 301 -21.09 -0.74 2.45
C SER A 301 -20.93 -1.63 3.69
N LEU A 302 -20.03 -1.27 4.61
CA LEU A 302 -19.83 -2.01 5.85
C LEU A 302 -20.97 -1.85 6.85
N ARG A 303 -21.63 -0.68 6.91
CA ARG A 303 -22.80 -0.43 7.77
C ARG A 303 -24.02 -1.26 7.38
N SER A 304 -24.17 -1.56 6.09
CA SER A 304 -25.29 -2.39 5.60
C SER A 304 -25.10 -3.89 5.86
N ARG A 305 -23.98 -4.30 6.44
CA ARG A 305 -23.75 -5.72 6.82
C ARG A 305 -24.70 -6.11 7.95
N LYS A 306 -25.75 -6.86 7.63
CA LYS A 306 -26.45 -7.70 8.60
C LYS A 306 -25.40 -8.68 9.14
N ASN A 307 -25.24 -8.72 10.48
CA ASN A 307 -24.36 -9.70 11.14
C ASN A 307 -24.85 -11.11 10.79
N TYR A 308 -24.26 -11.74 9.83
CA TYR A 308 -24.34 -13.18 9.64
C TYR A 308 -23.32 -13.86 10.60
N THR A 309 -23.44 -13.56 11.90
CA THR A 309 -22.73 -14.33 12.91
C THR A 309 -23.41 -15.70 12.98
N THR A 310 -22.68 -16.73 12.66
CA THR A 310 -23.11 -18.12 12.92
C THR A 310 -23.40 -18.26 14.41
N VAL A 311 -24.63 -18.64 14.73
CA VAL A 311 -25.14 -18.80 16.10
C VAL A 311 -24.42 -19.93 16.86
N THR A 312 -23.71 -20.79 16.16
CA THR A 312 -22.93 -21.90 16.70
C THR A 312 -21.44 -21.63 16.52
N GLY A 313 -20.73 -21.32 17.59
CA GLY A 313 -19.26 -21.11 17.63
C GLY A 313 -18.42 -22.37 17.33
N LYS A 314 -18.94 -23.34 16.60
CA LYS A 314 -18.20 -24.46 16.02
C LYS A 314 -17.85 -24.11 14.58
N SER A 315 -16.58 -24.16 14.24
CA SER A 315 -16.09 -24.12 12.86
C SER A 315 -16.80 -25.21 12.07
N GLY A 316 -17.74 -24.83 11.20
CA GLY A 316 -18.45 -25.77 10.33
C GLY A 316 -17.45 -26.55 9.46
N GLN A 317 -17.72 -27.81 9.18
CA GLN A 317 -16.94 -28.56 8.21
C GLN A 317 -17.07 -27.86 6.85
N ILE A 318 -15.93 -27.61 6.20
CA ILE A 318 -15.92 -26.99 4.88
C ILE A 318 -16.28 -28.06 3.84
N SER A 319 -17.41 -27.92 3.17
CA SER A 319 -17.75 -28.79 2.03
C SER A 319 -16.76 -28.57 0.90
N LYS A 320 -16.11 -29.64 0.43
CA LYS A 320 -15.13 -29.59 -0.67
C LYS A 320 -15.71 -30.23 -1.92
N ILE A 321 -15.53 -29.51 -3.03
CA ILE A 321 -15.89 -30.01 -4.35
C ILE A 321 -14.74 -30.91 -4.84
N THR A 322 -15.05 -32.15 -5.19
CA THR A 322 -14.08 -33.08 -5.78
C THR A 322 -13.89 -32.79 -7.26
N LEU A 323 -12.65 -32.54 -7.67
CA LEU A 323 -12.28 -32.23 -9.06
C LEU A 323 -11.98 -33.49 -9.90
N GLY A 324 -12.01 -34.67 -9.26
CA GLY A 324 -11.54 -35.91 -9.88
C GLY A 324 -10.01 -35.97 -9.99
N LYS A 325 -9.46 -37.16 -10.23
CA LYS A 325 -7.99 -37.38 -10.20
C LYS A 325 -7.25 -36.51 -11.23
N THR A 326 -7.74 -36.45 -12.46
CA THR A 326 -7.12 -35.69 -13.55
C THR A 326 -7.32 -34.18 -13.37
N GLY A 327 -8.56 -33.71 -13.11
CA GLY A 327 -8.87 -32.30 -12.93
C GLY A 327 -8.10 -31.66 -11.79
N ARG A 328 -7.94 -32.37 -10.67
CA ARG A 328 -7.16 -31.94 -9.50
C ARG A 328 -5.70 -31.61 -9.84
N VAL A 329 -5.06 -32.39 -10.72
CA VAL A 329 -3.66 -32.20 -11.10
C VAL A 329 -3.52 -31.16 -12.20
N VAL A 330 -4.37 -31.24 -13.23
CA VAL A 330 -4.31 -30.29 -14.38
C VAL A 330 -4.54 -28.84 -13.93
N ILE A 331 -5.58 -28.61 -13.10
CA ILE A 331 -5.83 -27.26 -12.56
C ILE A 331 -4.68 -26.80 -11.68
N ALA A 332 -4.13 -27.71 -10.83
CA ALA A 332 -2.98 -27.38 -10.02
C ALA A 332 -1.76 -26.98 -10.87
N LEU A 333 -1.46 -27.69 -11.96
CA LEU A 333 -0.37 -27.36 -12.87
C LEU A 333 -0.55 -25.98 -13.52
N ILE A 334 -1.77 -25.67 -14.00
CA ILE A 334 -2.07 -24.34 -14.54
C ILE A 334 -1.79 -23.26 -13.48
N LEU A 335 -2.25 -23.45 -12.24
CA LEU A 335 -2.01 -22.50 -11.16
C LEU A 335 -0.52 -22.42 -10.78
N VAL A 336 0.23 -23.52 -10.83
CA VAL A 336 1.69 -23.51 -10.61
C VAL A 336 2.37 -22.65 -11.66
N ILE A 337 2.03 -22.82 -12.93
CA ILE A 337 2.61 -22.02 -14.02
C ILE A 337 2.29 -20.53 -13.82
N LEU A 338 1.04 -20.17 -13.59
CA LEU A 338 0.64 -18.78 -13.36
C LEU A 338 1.34 -18.18 -12.12
N THR A 339 1.39 -18.94 -11.03
CA THR A 339 2.07 -18.50 -9.79
C THR A 339 3.58 -18.40 -9.98
N PHE A 340 4.18 -19.27 -10.77
CA PHE A 340 5.59 -19.19 -11.12
C PHE A 340 5.92 -17.85 -11.80
N PHE A 341 5.18 -17.48 -12.84
CA PHE A 341 5.42 -16.23 -13.58
C PHE A 341 5.17 -14.97 -12.74
N THR A 342 4.24 -15.00 -11.79
CA THR A 342 3.94 -13.82 -10.97
C THR A 342 4.80 -13.73 -9.70
N SER A 343 5.33 -14.83 -9.18
CA SER A 343 5.97 -14.87 -7.86
C SER A 343 7.46 -15.22 -7.90
N ILE A 344 7.84 -16.22 -8.71
CA ILE A 344 9.22 -16.74 -8.74
C ILE A 344 10.01 -16.11 -9.88
N PHE A 345 9.41 -16.06 -11.07
CA PHE A 345 10.05 -15.52 -12.27
C PHE A 345 10.58 -14.09 -12.10
N PRO A 346 9.93 -13.16 -11.37
CA PRO A 346 10.50 -11.84 -11.08
C PRO A 346 11.91 -11.90 -10.48
N ILE A 347 12.14 -12.77 -9.51
CA ILE A 347 13.44 -12.92 -8.86
C ILE A 347 14.48 -13.45 -9.86
N ILE A 348 14.07 -14.45 -10.64
CA ILE A 348 14.93 -15.04 -11.68
C ILE A 348 15.25 -14.00 -12.75
N SER A 349 14.28 -13.23 -13.24
CA SER A 349 14.44 -12.19 -14.24
C SER A 349 15.46 -11.13 -13.79
N PHE A 350 15.30 -10.59 -12.58
CA PHE A 350 16.26 -9.60 -12.07
C PHE A 350 17.66 -10.19 -11.86
N ALA A 351 17.76 -11.44 -11.38
CA ALA A 351 19.06 -12.09 -11.26
C ALA A 351 19.73 -12.22 -12.64
N PHE A 352 19.02 -12.68 -13.66
CA PHE A 352 19.58 -12.78 -15.02
C PHE A 352 19.99 -11.43 -15.59
N GLU A 353 19.18 -10.39 -15.48
CA GLU A 353 19.53 -9.05 -15.96
C GLU A 353 20.86 -8.54 -15.39
N THR A 354 21.17 -8.88 -14.15
CA THR A 354 22.45 -8.49 -13.53
C THR A 354 23.67 -9.25 -14.04
N PHE A 355 23.49 -10.33 -14.78
CA PHE A 355 24.58 -11.11 -15.36
C PHE A 355 24.73 -10.91 -16.87
N LEU A 356 23.79 -10.21 -17.51
CA LEU A 356 23.87 -9.92 -18.93
C LEU A 356 25.00 -8.92 -19.23
N PRO A 357 25.74 -9.08 -20.34
CA PRO A 357 26.76 -8.13 -20.76
C PRO A 357 26.17 -6.78 -21.15
N ASN A 358 24.98 -6.80 -21.77
CA ASN A 358 24.16 -5.64 -22.12
C ASN A 358 22.69 -5.96 -21.87
N PRO A 359 21.86 -4.95 -21.56
CA PRO A 359 20.43 -5.13 -21.36
C PRO A 359 19.73 -5.78 -22.55
N GLY A 360 18.95 -6.83 -22.31
CA GLY A 360 18.21 -7.56 -23.35
C GLY A 360 19.05 -8.52 -24.23
N ASP A 361 20.32 -8.75 -23.89
CA ASP A 361 21.15 -9.75 -24.56
C ASP A 361 20.98 -11.14 -23.94
N TYR A 362 19.94 -11.83 -24.37
CA TYR A 362 19.64 -13.21 -23.93
C TYR A 362 20.25 -14.28 -24.84
N SER A 363 21.32 -13.94 -25.60
CA SER A 363 21.96 -14.85 -26.58
C SER A 363 22.41 -16.17 -25.97
N PHE A 364 22.86 -16.16 -24.70
CA PHE A 364 23.30 -17.35 -23.97
C PHE A 364 22.21 -18.44 -23.86
N LEU A 365 20.92 -18.09 -23.88
CA LEU A 365 19.83 -19.05 -23.76
C LEU A 365 19.62 -19.92 -25.01
N TYR A 366 20.00 -19.42 -26.20
CA TYR A 366 19.85 -20.18 -27.46
C TYR A 366 21.20 -20.64 -28.05
N THR A 367 22.30 -19.97 -27.70
CA THR A 367 23.65 -20.42 -28.12
C THR A 367 24.21 -21.50 -27.18
N GLY A 368 23.71 -21.56 -25.94
CA GLY A 368 24.26 -22.40 -24.89
C GLY A 368 25.63 -21.90 -24.37
N ASP A 369 26.09 -20.75 -24.87
CA ASP A 369 27.38 -20.18 -24.51
C ASP A 369 27.23 -19.18 -23.36
N ALA A 370 27.59 -19.60 -22.16
CA ALA A 370 27.56 -18.78 -20.97
C ALA A 370 28.83 -17.93 -20.76
N SER A 371 29.79 -17.98 -21.68
CA SER A 371 31.07 -17.25 -21.58
C SER A 371 30.87 -15.73 -21.58
N ASN A 372 29.80 -15.25 -22.20
CA ASN A 372 29.45 -13.84 -22.26
C ASN A 372 28.78 -13.32 -20.98
N LEU A 373 28.31 -14.19 -20.08
CA LEU A 373 27.77 -13.76 -18.79
C LEU A 373 28.85 -13.11 -17.94
N THR A 374 28.50 -12.00 -17.31
CA THR A 374 29.47 -11.18 -16.58
C THR A 374 28.99 -10.93 -15.13
N THR A 375 29.96 -10.87 -14.22
CA THR A 375 29.75 -10.44 -12.84
C THR A 375 30.19 -8.99 -12.60
N LYS A 376 30.60 -8.28 -13.68
CA LYS A 376 31.19 -6.93 -13.58
C LYS A 376 30.27 -5.95 -12.83
N TRP A 377 28.98 -6.07 -13.01
CA TRP A 377 27.99 -5.20 -12.34
C TRP A 377 27.94 -5.37 -10.83
N TRP A 378 28.41 -6.50 -10.31
CA TRP A 378 28.44 -6.80 -8.89
C TRP A 378 29.78 -6.51 -8.24
N VAL A 379 30.89 -7.00 -8.83
CA VAL A 379 32.17 -7.14 -8.12
C VAL A 379 33.29 -6.22 -8.62
N THR A 380 33.04 -5.33 -9.58
CA THR A 380 34.06 -4.42 -10.09
C THR A 380 34.22 -3.21 -9.17
N ALA A 381 35.42 -3.00 -8.64
CA ALA A 381 35.74 -1.86 -7.77
C ALA A 381 35.95 -0.55 -8.57
N GLU A 382 36.27 -0.66 -9.86
CA GLU A 382 36.41 0.45 -10.79
C GLU A 382 35.05 0.84 -11.39
N ASN A 383 35.00 2.02 -12.02
CA ASN A 383 33.77 2.45 -12.68
C ASN A 383 33.52 1.63 -13.95
N VAL A 384 32.34 1.01 -13.99
CA VAL A 384 31.82 0.28 -15.16
C VAL A 384 30.79 1.14 -15.85
N THR A 385 30.88 1.28 -17.17
CA THR A 385 29.91 2.00 -17.98
C THR A 385 28.84 1.04 -18.51
N GLU A 386 27.59 1.43 -18.41
CA GLU A 386 26.45 0.78 -19.06
C GLU A 386 25.89 1.74 -20.11
N ASN A 387 25.73 1.28 -21.35
CA ASN A 387 25.20 2.06 -22.46
C ASN A 387 25.90 3.42 -22.71
N GLY A 388 27.20 3.53 -22.45
CA GLY A 388 27.95 4.78 -22.63
C GLY A 388 27.66 5.86 -21.58
N MET A 389 26.91 5.55 -20.54
CA MET A 389 26.60 6.47 -19.43
C MET A 389 27.77 6.57 -18.44
N TYR A 390 27.70 7.55 -17.54
CA TYR A 390 28.71 7.74 -16.49
C TYR A 390 28.94 6.46 -15.71
N GLY A 391 30.22 6.05 -15.64
CA GLY A 391 30.61 4.82 -14.98
C GLY A 391 30.21 4.79 -13.50
N GLN A 392 29.72 3.65 -13.05
CA GLN A 392 29.39 3.36 -11.66
C GLN A 392 30.22 2.20 -11.15
N LYS A 393 30.64 2.24 -9.90
CA LYS A 393 31.25 1.07 -9.24
C LYS A 393 30.24 -0.07 -9.17
N GLY A 394 30.71 -1.31 -9.27
CA GLY A 394 29.85 -2.48 -9.12
C GLY A 394 29.01 -2.43 -7.82
N ILE A 395 27.85 -3.07 -7.83
CA ILE A 395 26.83 -2.95 -6.77
C ILE A 395 27.41 -3.16 -5.37
N LEU A 396 28.34 -4.13 -5.19
CA LEU A 396 28.96 -4.40 -3.89
C LEU A 396 29.89 -3.28 -3.41
N TYR A 397 30.42 -2.48 -4.32
CA TYR A 397 31.34 -1.36 -4.03
C TYR A 397 30.69 0.00 -4.19
N ASN A 398 29.40 0.07 -4.58
CA ASN A 398 28.67 1.32 -4.81
C ASN A 398 28.17 1.91 -3.49
N GLU A 399 28.85 2.94 -3.02
CA GLU A 399 28.52 3.62 -1.75
C GLU A 399 27.10 4.22 -1.75
N THR A 400 26.61 4.70 -2.91
CA THR A 400 25.28 5.28 -3.04
C THR A 400 24.19 4.23 -2.79
N ILE A 401 24.35 3.01 -3.35
CA ILE A 401 23.41 1.90 -3.15
C ILE A 401 23.38 1.47 -1.68
N TRP A 402 24.54 1.29 -1.05
CA TRP A 402 24.61 0.83 0.34
C TRP A 402 24.18 1.92 1.34
N ARG A 403 24.44 3.19 1.03
CA ARG A 403 23.87 4.31 1.82
C ARG A 403 22.35 4.31 1.73
N ALA A 404 21.80 4.15 0.52
CA ALA A 404 20.36 4.06 0.30
C ALA A 404 19.74 2.83 0.99
N PHE A 405 20.42 1.68 0.99
CA PHE A 405 20.01 0.48 1.71
C PHE A 405 19.90 0.75 3.23
N LYS A 406 20.95 1.30 3.82
CA LYS A 406 20.96 1.68 5.24
C LYS A 406 19.85 2.69 5.56
N GLY A 407 19.65 3.69 4.68
CA GLY A 407 18.60 4.67 4.79
C GLY A 407 17.21 4.06 4.74
N THR A 408 16.96 3.11 3.83
CA THR A 408 15.69 2.37 3.74
C THR A 408 15.37 1.63 5.05
N ILE A 409 16.34 0.91 5.60
CA ILE A 409 16.18 0.20 6.86
C ILE A 409 15.94 1.19 8.02
N LEU A 410 16.74 2.26 8.10
CA LEU A 410 16.60 3.29 9.13
C LEU A 410 15.19 3.91 9.13
N VAL A 411 14.76 4.40 7.96
CA VAL A 411 13.43 5.04 7.80
C VAL A 411 12.33 4.05 8.13
N SER A 412 12.41 2.82 7.62
CA SER A 412 11.37 1.81 7.86
C SER A 412 11.26 1.40 9.32
N VAL A 413 12.39 1.21 10.02
CA VAL A 413 12.41 0.89 11.45
C VAL A 413 11.89 2.08 12.27
N ALA A 414 12.36 3.30 12.01
CA ALA A 414 11.91 4.49 12.71
C ALA A 414 10.41 4.75 12.51
N CYS A 415 9.91 4.66 11.26
CA CYS A 415 8.49 4.76 10.96
C CYS A 415 7.66 3.69 11.69
N ALA A 416 8.14 2.44 11.72
CA ALA A 416 7.47 1.36 12.40
C ALA A 416 7.37 1.61 13.92
N LEU A 417 8.46 2.02 14.53
CA LEU A 417 8.50 2.32 15.97
C LEU A 417 7.57 3.48 16.33
N LEU A 418 7.61 4.57 15.57
CA LEU A 418 6.76 5.73 15.83
C LEU A 418 5.29 5.44 15.52
N ALA A 419 4.98 4.90 14.33
CA ALA A 419 3.61 4.57 13.94
C ALA A 419 3.00 3.50 14.85
N GLY A 420 3.79 2.48 15.23
CA GLY A 420 3.38 1.43 16.14
C GLY A 420 3.06 1.97 17.54
N SER A 421 3.93 2.80 18.10
CA SER A 421 3.76 3.40 19.42
C SER A 421 2.57 4.37 19.45
N ILE A 422 2.53 5.33 18.52
CA ILE A 422 1.44 6.31 18.41
C ILE A 422 0.11 5.60 18.13
N GLY A 423 0.09 4.65 17.19
CA GLY A 423 -1.10 3.88 16.85
C GLY A 423 -1.63 3.06 18.03
N THR A 424 -0.74 2.45 18.83
CA THR A 424 -1.13 1.73 20.05
C THR A 424 -1.76 2.66 21.07
N MET A 425 -1.20 3.85 21.26
CA MET A 425 -1.77 4.88 22.17
C MET A 425 -3.14 5.37 21.69
N ILE A 426 -3.31 5.58 20.36
CA ILE A 426 -4.60 5.95 19.78
C ILE A 426 -5.62 4.84 20.02
N GLY A 427 -5.27 3.59 19.72
CA GLY A 427 -6.15 2.43 19.90
C GLY A 427 -6.61 2.29 21.36
N TYR A 428 -5.68 2.41 22.32
CA TYR A 428 -5.99 2.42 23.75
C TYR A 428 -6.93 3.56 24.12
N ALA A 429 -6.58 4.80 23.81
CA ALA A 429 -7.34 5.96 24.24
C ALA A 429 -8.74 6.03 23.61
N VAL A 430 -8.88 5.67 22.32
CA VAL A 430 -10.16 5.60 21.62
C VAL A 430 -11.03 4.46 22.18
N SER A 431 -10.47 3.30 22.52
CA SER A 431 -11.23 2.18 23.09
C SER A 431 -11.88 2.55 24.43
N LYS A 432 -11.24 3.40 25.24
CA LYS A 432 -11.73 3.87 26.55
C LYS A 432 -12.79 5.00 26.44
N THR A 433 -12.85 5.71 25.33
CA THR A 433 -13.68 6.92 25.19
C THR A 433 -14.58 6.88 23.95
N ARG A 434 -15.08 5.71 23.59
CA ARG A 434 -15.88 5.43 22.37
C ARG A 434 -17.03 6.40 22.07
N ARG A 435 -17.69 6.94 23.10
CA ARG A 435 -18.82 7.86 22.96
C ARG A 435 -18.40 9.32 22.80
N SER A 436 -17.10 9.63 22.97
CA SER A 436 -16.59 10.99 22.85
C SER A 436 -16.48 11.41 21.37
N ARG A 437 -17.03 12.60 21.05
CA ARG A 437 -16.86 13.22 19.72
C ARG A 437 -15.39 13.45 19.39
N TRP A 438 -14.60 13.83 20.40
CA TRP A 438 -13.16 14.06 20.25
C TRP A 438 -12.38 12.78 19.93
N ALA A 439 -12.69 11.67 20.59
CA ALA A 439 -12.09 10.36 20.27
C ALA A 439 -12.41 9.92 18.84
N ASN A 440 -13.65 10.13 18.40
CA ASN A 440 -14.04 9.84 17.03
C ASN A 440 -13.30 10.73 16.01
N TYR A 441 -13.11 12.01 16.34
CA TYR A 441 -12.33 12.94 15.52
C TYR A 441 -10.86 12.45 15.40
N VAL A 442 -10.19 12.20 16.52
CA VAL A 442 -8.79 11.71 16.54
C VAL A 442 -8.65 10.40 15.73
N ASN A 443 -9.57 9.46 15.92
CA ASN A 443 -9.58 8.22 15.14
C ASN A 443 -9.78 8.45 13.64
N SER A 444 -10.59 9.42 13.24
CA SER A 444 -10.83 9.75 11.83
C SER A 444 -9.62 10.46 11.22
N VAL A 445 -9.04 11.44 11.91
CA VAL A 445 -7.86 12.17 11.46
C VAL A 445 -6.64 11.23 11.36
N ALA A 446 -6.48 10.32 12.33
CA ALA A 446 -5.44 9.30 12.28
C ALA A 446 -5.58 8.35 11.06
N PHE A 447 -6.80 8.14 10.57
CA PHE A 447 -7.07 7.24 9.43
C PHE A 447 -7.00 7.94 8.08
N LEU A 448 -7.16 9.24 8.04
CA LEU A 448 -7.26 10.04 6.80
C LEU A 448 -6.04 9.86 5.86
N PRO A 449 -4.77 9.90 6.31
CA PRO A 449 -3.62 9.76 5.43
C PRO A 449 -3.55 8.42 4.67
N TYR A 450 -4.10 7.36 5.25
CA TYR A 450 -4.15 6.05 4.59
C TYR A 450 -5.03 6.05 3.33
N LEU A 451 -6.08 6.85 3.35
CA LEU A 451 -7.09 6.91 2.28
C LEU A 451 -6.64 7.77 1.11
N MET A 452 -5.68 8.65 1.36
CA MET A 452 -5.12 9.51 0.33
C MET A 452 -4.07 8.72 -0.47
N PRO A 453 -4.00 8.87 -1.79
CA PRO A 453 -2.92 8.32 -2.59
C PRO A 453 -1.55 8.74 -2.04
N SER A 454 -0.58 7.81 -2.02
CA SER A 454 0.76 8.07 -1.43
C SER A 454 1.43 9.29 -2.05
N ILE A 455 1.35 9.44 -3.37
CA ILE A 455 1.91 10.59 -4.09
C ILE A 455 1.29 11.91 -3.61
N ALA A 456 -0.02 11.97 -3.41
CA ALA A 456 -0.71 13.18 -2.97
C ALA A 456 -0.33 13.56 -1.52
N VAL A 457 -0.11 12.57 -0.66
CA VAL A 457 0.43 12.81 0.70
C VAL A 457 1.87 13.36 0.60
N GLY A 458 2.73 12.74 -0.21
CA GLY A 458 4.09 13.21 -0.45
C GLY A 458 4.13 14.67 -0.89
N VAL A 459 3.27 15.03 -1.85
CA VAL A 459 3.09 16.42 -2.33
C VAL A 459 2.72 17.38 -1.21
N ALA A 460 1.69 17.04 -0.45
CA ALA A 460 1.19 17.89 0.62
C ALA A 460 2.28 18.19 1.68
N PHE A 461 3.09 17.18 1.98
CA PHE A 461 4.24 17.35 2.89
C PHE A 461 5.40 18.10 2.23
N PHE A 462 5.64 17.87 0.94
CA PHE A 462 6.64 18.63 0.18
C PHE A 462 6.33 20.13 0.23
N ILE A 463 5.11 20.54 -0.11
CA ILE A 463 4.69 21.95 -0.08
C ILE A 463 4.84 22.54 1.31
N LEU A 464 4.42 21.84 2.36
CA LEU A 464 4.49 22.35 3.73
C LEU A 464 5.92 22.47 4.26
N PHE A 465 6.77 21.46 4.00
CA PHE A 465 8.10 21.33 4.63
C PHE A 465 9.27 21.76 3.74
N SER A 466 9.04 22.16 2.48
CA SER A 466 10.05 22.77 1.61
C SER A 466 10.10 24.29 1.76
N THR A 467 9.31 24.89 2.66
CA THR A 467 9.34 26.32 2.92
C THR A 467 10.62 26.70 3.65
N GLU A 468 11.10 27.95 3.44
CA GLU A 468 12.32 28.50 4.10
C GLU A 468 12.29 28.35 5.63
N LYS A 469 11.10 28.41 6.26
CA LYS A 469 10.95 28.31 7.71
C LYS A 469 11.11 26.90 8.25
N LEU A 470 10.73 25.86 7.49
CA LEU A 470 10.71 24.48 7.96
C LEU A 470 11.74 23.57 7.28
N ASN A 471 12.32 24.00 6.19
CA ASN A 471 13.37 23.38 5.35
C ASN A 471 13.83 21.96 5.75
N LEU A 472 12.90 21.00 5.72
CA LEU A 472 13.18 19.59 6.00
C LEU A 472 13.31 18.76 4.71
N PHE A 473 13.21 19.39 3.53
CA PHE A 473 13.40 18.70 2.25
C PHE A 473 14.74 17.97 2.22
N ASN A 474 14.73 16.80 1.62
CA ASN A 474 15.93 15.97 1.46
C ASN A 474 16.58 15.55 2.80
N THR A 475 15.78 15.24 3.82
CA THR A 475 16.24 14.75 5.12
C THR A 475 15.54 13.46 5.52
N TYR A 476 16.24 12.57 6.24
CA TYR A 476 15.63 11.39 6.83
C TYR A 476 14.49 11.74 7.81
N THR A 477 14.59 12.89 8.49
CA THR A 477 13.56 13.37 9.43
C THR A 477 12.22 13.54 8.72
N LEU A 478 12.20 14.20 7.55
CA LEU A 478 10.99 14.37 6.77
C LEU A 478 10.40 13.01 6.33
N LEU A 479 11.24 12.10 5.82
CA LEU A 479 10.80 10.77 5.41
C LEU A 479 10.17 9.99 6.57
N ILE A 480 10.78 10.06 7.76
CA ILE A 480 10.27 9.41 8.97
C ILE A 480 8.94 10.02 9.41
N ILE A 481 8.80 11.35 9.42
CA ILE A 481 7.54 12.03 9.78
C ILE A 481 6.42 11.59 8.81
N VAL A 482 6.67 11.69 7.51
CA VAL A 482 5.67 11.41 6.48
C VAL A 482 5.27 9.94 6.49
N GLY A 483 6.24 9.03 6.54
CA GLY A 483 5.99 7.60 6.64
C GLY A 483 5.25 7.23 7.94
N THR A 484 5.60 7.85 9.07
CA THR A 484 4.89 7.66 10.34
C THR A 484 3.41 8.04 10.19
N VAL A 485 3.12 9.25 9.71
CA VAL A 485 1.74 9.74 9.55
C VAL A 485 0.96 8.86 8.58
N LYS A 486 1.55 8.45 7.48
CA LYS A 486 0.93 7.57 6.48
C LYS A 486 0.56 6.20 7.04
N TYR A 487 1.38 5.64 7.93
CA TYR A 487 1.24 4.25 8.37
C TYR A 487 0.69 4.07 9.80
N ILE A 488 0.47 5.16 10.57
CA ILE A 488 -0.27 5.13 11.86
C ILE A 488 -1.58 4.32 11.77
N PRO A 489 -2.40 4.42 10.70
CA PRO A 489 -3.65 3.70 10.59
C PRO A 489 -3.55 2.18 10.76
N PHE A 490 -2.49 1.55 10.31
CA PHE A 490 -2.29 0.11 10.48
C PHE A 490 -2.20 -0.27 11.96
N ALA A 491 -1.35 0.45 12.69
CA ALA A 491 -1.14 0.20 14.12
C ALA A 491 -2.36 0.60 14.96
N SER A 492 -2.98 1.74 14.67
CA SER A 492 -4.15 2.22 15.43
C SER A 492 -5.36 1.29 15.25
N ARG A 493 -5.60 0.75 14.06
CA ARG A 493 -6.69 -0.20 13.82
C ARG A 493 -6.42 -1.56 14.45
N SER A 494 -5.21 -2.10 14.32
CA SER A 494 -4.82 -3.35 14.97
C SER A 494 -4.99 -3.25 16.48
N SER A 495 -4.43 -2.19 17.08
CA SER A 495 -4.53 -1.94 18.52
C SER A 495 -5.96 -1.69 18.98
N LEU A 496 -6.75 -0.87 18.27
CA LEU A 496 -8.14 -0.59 18.63
C LEU A 496 -8.97 -1.88 18.66
N ASN A 497 -8.89 -2.69 17.59
CA ASN A 497 -9.65 -3.94 17.50
C ASN A 497 -9.31 -4.89 18.65
N SER A 498 -8.04 -4.99 18.99
CA SER A 498 -7.54 -5.83 20.07
C SER A 498 -7.95 -5.29 21.44
N MET A 499 -7.81 -3.98 21.71
CA MET A 499 -8.24 -3.34 22.97
C MET A 499 -9.75 -3.46 23.21
N LEU A 500 -10.55 -3.55 22.13
CA LEU A 500 -11.99 -3.74 22.22
C LEU A 500 -12.42 -5.15 22.65
N GLN A 501 -11.55 -6.13 22.50
CA GLN A 501 -11.75 -7.51 22.94
C GLN A 501 -11.30 -7.72 24.39
N LEU A 502 -10.52 -6.79 24.95
CA LEU A 502 -10.07 -6.87 26.33
C LEU A 502 -11.19 -6.47 27.30
N SER A 503 -11.47 -7.32 28.30
CA SER A 503 -12.41 -6.98 29.36
C SER A 503 -11.94 -5.74 30.14
N GLY A 504 -12.86 -4.78 30.39
CA GLY A 504 -12.58 -3.60 31.20
C GLY A 504 -12.18 -3.93 32.64
N GLU A 505 -12.69 -5.04 33.17
CA GLU A 505 -12.48 -5.50 34.53
C GLU A 505 -10.99 -5.69 34.89
N ILE A 506 -10.17 -6.13 33.92
CA ILE A 506 -8.72 -6.33 34.12
C ILE A 506 -8.03 -5.01 34.49
N GLU A 507 -8.37 -3.92 33.79
CA GLU A 507 -7.79 -2.61 34.08
C GLU A 507 -8.41 -1.96 35.30
N GLU A 508 -9.71 -2.16 35.54
CA GLU A 508 -10.42 -1.67 36.74
C GLU A 508 -9.85 -2.31 38.01
N ALA A 509 -9.59 -3.62 37.99
CA ALA A 509 -8.95 -4.32 39.11
C ALA A 509 -7.54 -3.73 39.42
N ALA A 510 -6.78 -3.39 38.40
CA ALA A 510 -5.48 -2.75 38.56
C ALA A 510 -5.57 -1.29 39.05
N ILE A 511 -6.65 -0.57 38.72
CA ILE A 511 -6.92 0.78 39.22
C ILE A 511 -7.29 0.73 40.71
N ILE A 512 -8.10 -0.24 41.11
CA ILE A 512 -8.48 -0.45 42.52
C ILE A 512 -7.24 -0.69 43.42
N GLN A 513 -6.20 -1.34 42.85
CA GLN A 513 -4.92 -1.58 43.52
C GLN A 513 -3.94 -0.41 43.41
N ASP A 514 -4.38 0.77 42.99
CA ASP A 514 -3.56 1.98 42.81
C ASP A 514 -2.33 1.77 41.91
N ILE A 515 -2.36 0.81 40.94
CA ILE A 515 -1.26 0.59 40.02
C ILE A 515 -1.16 1.78 39.04
N PRO A 516 -0.02 2.49 38.97
CA PRO A 516 0.14 3.64 38.07
C PRO A 516 -0.03 3.24 36.60
N TRP A 517 -0.57 4.16 35.79
CA TRP A 517 -0.92 3.92 34.39
C TRP A 517 0.22 3.30 33.57
N ILE A 518 1.45 3.78 33.70
CA ILE A 518 2.62 3.23 32.99
C ILE A 518 2.83 1.75 33.33
N LYS A 519 2.72 1.37 34.61
CA LYS A 519 2.85 -0.04 35.00
C LYS A 519 1.69 -0.88 34.50
N ARG A 520 0.45 -0.34 34.50
CA ARG A 520 -0.70 -1.05 33.88
C ARG A 520 -0.48 -1.29 32.39
N MET A 521 -0.03 -0.25 31.68
CA MET A 521 0.23 -0.34 30.24
C MET A 521 1.33 -1.37 29.93
N THR A 522 2.50 -1.25 30.58
CA THR A 522 3.67 -2.07 30.25
C THR A 522 3.64 -3.49 30.79
N ARG A 523 3.00 -3.73 31.95
CA ARG A 523 3.01 -5.05 32.61
C ARG A 523 1.71 -5.84 32.45
N ILE A 524 0.60 -5.19 32.07
CA ILE A 524 -0.70 -5.86 31.95
C ILE A 524 -1.21 -5.78 30.51
N ILE A 525 -1.47 -4.55 30.00
CA ILE A 525 -2.17 -4.37 28.73
C ILE A 525 -1.30 -4.80 27.55
N ILE A 526 -0.05 -4.29 27.45
CA ILE A 526 0.85 -4.64 26.34
C ILE A 526 1.17 -6.14 26.29
N PRO A 527 1.49 -6.83 27.39
CA PRO A 527 1.74 -8.27 27.35
C PRO A 527 0.53 -9.11 26.90
N ILE A 528 -0.68 -8.77 27.36
CA ILE A 528 -1.91 -9.46 26.94
C ILE A 528 -2.18 -9.26 25.45
N GLN A 529 -1.90 -8.06 24.94
CA GLN A 529 -2.14 -7.66 23.56
C GLN A 529 -0.91 -7.82 22.65
N LYS A 530 0.10 -8.55 23.11
CA LYS A 530 1.42 -8.67 22.47
C LYS A 530 1.34 -8.94 20.96
N SER A 531 0.52 -9.89 20.53
CA SER A 531 0.43 -10.29 19.13
C SER A 531 -0.08 -9.15 18.24
N SER A 532 -1.18 -8.50 18.63
CA SER A 532 -1.75 -7.38 17.87
C SER A 532 -0.85 -6.15 17.85
N ILE A 533 -0.18 -5.85 18.97
CA ILE A 533 0.75 -4.73 19.06
C ILE A 533 1.96 -4.98 18.16
N ILE A 534 2.57 -6.17 18.21
CA ILE A 534 3.67 -6.53 17.31
C ILE A 534 3.24 -6.41 15.84
N SER A 535 2.05 -6.90 15.48
CA SER A 535 1.51 -6.72 14.12
C SER A 535 1.37 -5.24 13.74
N GLY A 536 0.99 -4.39 14.70
CA GLY A 536 0.91 -2.94 14.54
C GLY A 536 2.26 -2.25 14.26
N PHE A 537 3.38 -2.85 14.66
CA PHE A 537 4.73 -2.39 14.31
C PHE A 537 5.20 -2.96 12.97
N LEU A 538 4.91 -4.21 12.70
CA LEU A 538 5.43 -4.94 11.55
C LEU A 538 4.77 -4.54 10.23
N LEU A 539 3.47 -4.24 10.24
CA LEU A 539 2.77 -3.78 9.03
C LEU A 539 3.32 -2.44 8.51
N PRO A 540 3.48 -1.38 9.32
CA PRO A 540 4.18 -0.17 8.92
C PRO A 540 5.59 -0.43 8.39
N PHE A 541 6.38 -1.28 9.05
CA PHE A 541 7.74 -1.63 8.63
C PHE A 541 7.76 -2.21 7.22
N MET A 542 6.97 -3.27 6.98
CA MET A 542 6.92 -3.95 5.69
C MET A 542 6.39 -3.06 4.57
N THR A 543 5.46 -2.16 4.88
CA THR A 543 4.88 -1.25 3.89
C THR A 543 5.87 -0.13 3.54
N CYS A 544 6.59 0.40 4.53
CA CYS A 544 7.58 1.45 4.34
C CYS A 544 8.79 0.97 3.52
N LEU A 545 9.26 -0.29 3.71
CA LEU A 545 10.37 -0.88 2.97
C LEU A 545 10.18 -0.84 1.44
N ARG A 546 8.96 -0.94 0.97
CA ARG A 546 8.59 -1.02 -0.46
C ARG A 546 7.91 0.24 -1.00
N GLU A 547 7.99 1.34 -0.26
CA GLU A 547 7.34 2.58 -0.67
C GLU A 547 8.24 3.41 -1.59
N LEU A 548 7.70 3.81 -2.75
CA LEU A 548 8.33 4.72 -3.70
C LEU A 548 7.53 6.03 -3.80
N SER A 549 6.23 5.92 -4.09
CA SER A 549 5.37 7.06 -4.43
C SER A 549 5.33 8.15 -3.37
N LEU A 550 5.39 7.77 -2.09
CA LEU A 550 5.35 8.69 -0.95
C LEU A 550 6.64 9.52 -0.85
N PHE A 551 7.78 8.87 -1.10
CA PHE A 551 9.10 9.44 -0.85
C PHE A 551 9.75 10.07 -2.07
N MET A 552 9.26 9.77 -3.28
CA MET A 552 9.85 10.19 -4.55
C MET A 552 10.06 11.70 -4.66
N LEU A 553 9.13 12.49 -4.13
CA LEU A 553 9.21 13.96 -4.16
C LEU A 553 9.90 14.56 -2.93
N LEU A 554 10.25 13.76 -1.93
CA LEU A 554 10.74 14.24 -0.63
C LEU A 554 12.25 14.11 -0.47
N CYS A 555 12.89 13.30 -1.30
CA CYS A 555 14.34 13.11 -1.26
C CYS A 555 14.91 12.80 -2.65
N VAL A 556 16.21 13.07 -2.82
CA VAL A 556 16.98 12.70 -4.00
C VAL A 556 17.50 11.27 -3.89
N GLN A 557 18.10 10.76 -4.97
CA GLN A 557 18.76 9.45 -5.00
C GLN A 557 19.82 9.31 -3.89
N GLY A 558 20.06 8.09 -3.44
CA GLY A 558 21.05 7.77 -2.40
C GLY A 558 20.53 7.88 -0.97
N PHE A 559 19.27 8.31 -0.74
CA PHE A 559 18.62 8.31 0.57
C PHE A 559 17.95 6.97 0.88
N ILE A 560 17.15 6.47 -0.06
CA ILE A 560 16.45 5.19 0.06
C ILE A 560 16.56 4.39 -1.24
N LEU A 561 16.47 3.06 -1.16
CA LEU A 561 16.65 2.17 -2.30
C LEU A 561 15.64 2.40 -3.41
N SER A 562 14.36 2.66 -3.08
CA SER A 562 13.31 2.84 -4.08
C SER A 562 13.55 4.06 -4.98
N THR A 563 13.93 5.21 -4.42
CA THR A 563 14.25 6.41 -5.20
C THR A 563 15.58 6.29 -5.94
N THR A 564 16.53 5.54 -5.38
CA THR A 564 17.81 5.26 -6.03
C THR A 564 17.66 4.33 -7.22
N LEU A 565 16.81 3.31 -7.10
CA LEU A 565 16.44 2.41 -8.18
C LEU A 565 15.79 3.17 -9.34
N ASP A 566 14.78 3.99 -9.04
CA ASP A 566 14.07 4.80 -10.02
C ASP A 566 15.03 5.72 -10.80
N TYR A 567 15.95 6.37 -10.09
CA TYR A 567 17.02 7.18 -10.70
C TYR A 567 17.93 6.38 -11.64
N PHE A 568 18.37 5.18 -11.23
CA PHE A 568 19.23 4.35 -12.10
C PHE A 568 18.49 3.82 -13.32
N ASP A 569 17.20 3.54 -13.17
CA ASP A 569 16.35 3.12 -14.29
C ASP A 569 16.14 4.26 -15.29
N GLU A 570 15.83 5.48 -14.82
CA GLU A 570 15.71 6.67 -15.65
C GLU A 570 17.00 7.04 -16.38
N MET A 571 18.16 6.77 -15.77
CA MET A 571 19.47 6.96 -16.40
C MET A 571 19.85 5.84 -17.37
N GLY A 572 19.01 4.82 -17.57
CA GLY A 572 19.31 3.69 -18.45
C GLY A 572 20.33 2.70 -17.89
N LEU A 573 20.59 2.71 -16.58
CA LEU A 573 21.49 1.80 -15.87
C LEU A 573 20.71 0.56 -15.38
N TYR A 574 20.19 -0.23 -16.33
CA TYR A 574 19.23 -1.32 -16.07
C TYR A 574 19.82 -2.49 -15.28
N ALA A 575 21.10 -2.81 -15.46
CA ALA A 575 21.76 -3.86 -14.69
C ALA A 575 21.85 -3.47 -13.21
N PHE A 576 22.15 -2.20 -12.92
CA PHE A 576 22.18 -1.69 -11.55
C PHE A 576 20.77 -1.62 -10.94
N SER A 577 19.77 -1.11 -11.68
CA SER A 577 18.39 -1.06 -11.19
C SER A 577 17.85 -2.47 -10.90
N SER A 578 18.14 -3.45 -11.76
CA SER A 578 17.79 -4.86 -11.55
C SER A 578 18.46 -5.45 -10.31
N GLY A 579 19.73 -5.13 -10.09
CA GLY A 579 20.45 -5.56 -8.88
C GLY A 579 19.88 -4.95 -7.60
N ILE A 580 19.51 -3.66 -7.62
CA ILE A 580 18.83 -2.99 -6.49
C ILE A 580 17.46 -3.63 -6.24
N ASN A 581 16.69 -3.93 -7.30
CA ASN A 581 15.42 -4.65 -7.19
C ASN A 581 15.60 -6.02 -6.51
N LEU A 582 16.62 -6.78 -6.93
CA LEU A 582 16.93 -8.07 -6.33
C LEU A 582 17.27 -7.96 -4.84
N ILE A 583 18.13 -7.01 -4.46
CA ILE A 583 18.45 -6.72 -3.06
C ILE A 583 17.20 -6.38 -2.27
N LEU A 584 16.35 -5.51 -2.81
CA LEU A 584 15.12 -5.08 -2.15
C LEU A 584 14.14 -6.24 -1.96
N ILE A 585 13.89 -7.04 -3.00
CA ILE A 585 13.00 -8.21 -2.94
C ILE A 585 13.51 -9.21 -1.91
N VAL A 586 14.79 -9.57 -1.95
CA VAL A 586 15.40 -10.51 -1.00
C VAL A 586 15.26 -9.97 0.42
N THR A 587 15.55 -8.68 0.64
CA THR A 587 15.39 -8.04 1.95
C THR A 587 13.95 -8.14 2.44
N ILE A 588 12.96 -7.81 1.61
CA ILE A 588 11.54 -7.89 1.96
C ILE A 588 11.13 -9.33 2.29
N LEU A 589 11.56 -10.32 1.49
CA LEU A 589 11.23 -11.74 1.73
C LEU A 589 11.87 -12.26 3.03
N VAL A 590 13.12 -11.90 3.30
CA VAL A 590 13.81 -12.24 4.56
C VAL A 590 13.08 -11.60 5.74
N CYS A 591 12.80 -10.30 5.67
CA CYS A 591 12.05 -9.59 6.71
C CYS A 591 10.66 -10.19 6.93
N ASN A 592 9.90 -10.50 5.87
CA ASN A 592 8.60 -11.13 5.96
C ASN A 592 8.68 -12.52 6.63
N THR A 593 9.67 -13.32 6.28
CA THR A 593 9.88 -14.65 6.88
C THR A 593 10.21 -14.54 8.37
N LEU A 594 11.10 -13.61 8.74
CA LEU A 594 11.44 -13.34 10.14
C LEU A 594 10.23 -12.87 10.94
N VAL A 595 9.44 -11.94 10.38
CA VAL A 595 8.20 -11.42 10.95
C VAL A 595 7.22 -12.56 11.21
N ASN A 596 6.94 -13.39 10.21
CA ASN A 596 6.03 -14.53 10.34
C ASN A 596 6.49 -15.52 11.40
N LYS A 597 7.81 -15.75 11.51
CA LYS A 597 8.40 -16.64 12.52
C LYS A 597 8.27 -16.07 13.94
N ILE A 598 8.45 -14.76 14.10
CA ILE A 598 8.37 -14.08 15.41
C ILE A 598 6.92 -13.95 15.89
N THR A 599 5.99 -13.63 14.99
CA THR A 599 4.58 -13.38 15.36
C THR A 599 3.72 -14.64 15.40
N GLY A 600 4.16 -15.72 14.74
CA GLY A 600 3.32 -16.89 14.48
C GLY A 600 2.16 -16.59 13.52
N ALA A 601 2.04 -15.35 13.05
CA ALA A 601 1.03 -14.93 12.07
C ALA A 601 1.62 -15.06 10.68
N SER A 602 0.96 -15.76 9.79
CA SER A 602 1.30 -15.79 8.37
C SER A 602 0.21 -15.04 7.60
N LEU A 603 0.59 -14.26 6.60
CA LEU A 603 -0.35 -13.50 5.75
C LEU A 603 -1.37 -14.42 5.06
N ASP A 604 -1.03 -15.71 4.86
CA ASP A 604 -1.92 -16.73 4.30
C ASP A 604 -3.05 -17.15 5.25
N LYS A 605 -2.90 -16.94 6.57
CA LYS A 605 -3.95 -17.21 7.56
C LYS A 605 -4.97 -16.08 7.70
N GLY A 606 -4.73 -14.96 7.05
CA GLY A 606 -5.61 -13.80 6.98
C GLY A 606 -5.29 -12.72 8.01
N ILE A 607 -5.44 -11.45 7.60
CA ILE A 607 -5.48 -10.29 8.49
C ILE A 607 -6.85 -10.34 9.18
N GLY A 608 -6.98 -11.11 10.25
CA GLY A 608 -8.25 -11.26 10.96
C GLY A 608 -8.51 -12.64 11.56
N GLY A 609 -7.44 -13.41 11.87
CA GLY A 609 -7.56 -14.61 12.70
C GLY A 609 -7.43 -14.25 14.17
#